data_ed690e939a7aab27bc8e1a548873ae49
#
_entry.id   ed690e939a7aab27bc8e1a548873ae49
#
_cell.length_a   1.000
_cell.length_b   1.000
_cell.length_c   1.000
_cell.angle_alpha   90.00
_cell.angle_beta   90.00
_cell.angle_gamma   90.00
#
_symmetry.space_group_name_H-M   'P 1'
#
loop_
_entity.id
_entity.type
_entity.pdbx_description
1 polymer ?
#
loop_
_entity_poly.entity_id
_entity_poly.type
_entity_poly.pdbx_seq_one_letter_code
_entity_poly.pdbx_strand_id
1 'polypeptide(L)'
;MADRVAIVGAGLAGCLLATLLARRGIEVTVYERRDDPRVAGPERGRSINLAISARGLQALDQVGLRELSLSRALPMHGRMVHAPTGGQSFRPYSADGAHAINSISRTELNMALLEDSERARGVCLRFAHRLRELDMTTGELWFETPDGPRQAAADIVLACDGAYSAARRSVTFQMGFTFSQDYLEHGSKELAIPPRNGQFALDPDALHIWPRGAEMMIALPNLDRSFTCTLFWTGEAFAALRTPAEIVARFREDYPDVVDLIPELADDHLHNPIGSLATIRCWPWVHHGAGCTLALVGDAAHAIVPFFGQGANCAFEDCVEIDHCLDETAGDWTAALAAYQQRRKANCDAIADMALDNFTEMRDRVNSPVFRASTAARHFLERRLPGRYVSRYELVSFTTMPYAQIPARMRRQDRATALAAAGLTGAAGLLAAVFRAGARHGAARRGAAAGTDQ
;
A
#
# COMPACT_ATOMS: atom_id res chain seq x y z
N MET A 1 2.40 -39.45 -4.32
CA MET A 1 1.03 -38.90 -4.36
C MET A 1 1.20 -37.42 -4.57
N ALA A 2 0.32 -36.75 -5.30
CA ALA A 2 0.37 -35.29 -5.37
C ALA A 2 0.02 -34.71 -4.01
N ASP A 3 0.71 -33.62 -3.62
CA ASP A 3 0.47 -32.93 -2.36
C ASP A 3 -0.95 -32.32 -2.35
N ARG A 4 -1.65 -32.46 -1.24
CA ARG A 4 -2.94 -31.79 -1.00
C ARG A 4 -2.67 -30.37 -0.56
N VAL A 5 -3.00 -29.40 -1.42
CA VAL A 5 -2.76 -27.98 -1.16
C VAL A 5 -4.03 -27.30 -0.69
N ALA A 6 -4.00 -26.67 0.47
CA ALA A 6 -5.08 -25.84 1.00
C ALA A 6 -4.64 -24.36 1.07
N ILE A 7 -5.50 -23.47 0.57
CA ILE A 7 -5.39 -22.03 0.79
C ILE A 7 -6.46 -21.61 1.80
N VAL A 8 -6.06 -20.89 2.84
CA VAL A 8 -7.00 -20.33 3.82
C VAL A 8 -7.19 -18.87 3.55
N GLY A 9 -8.42 -18.49 3.13
CA GLY A 9 -8.81 -17.14 2.76
C GLY A 9 -8.92 -16.94 1.24
N ALA A 10 -10.14 -16.64 0.75
CA ALA A 10 -10.42 -16.25 -0.63
C ALA A 10 -10.43 -14.71 -0.82
N GLY A 11 -9.50 -14.03 -0.16
CA GLY A 11 -9.21 -12.63 -0.44
C GLY A 11 -8.39 -12.47 -1.71
N LEU A 12 -7.93 -11.25 -1.99
CA LEU A 12 -7.16 -10.91 -3.19
C LEU A 12 -5.95 -11.84 -3.41
N ALA A 13 -5.13 -12.03 -2.38
CA ALA A 13 -3.94 -12.89 -2.46
C ALA A 13 -4.30 -14.36 -2.63
N GLY A 14 -5.27 -14.86 -1.86
CA GLY A 14 -5.64 -16.29 -1.93
C GLY A 14 -6.21 -16.70 -3.28
N CYS A 15 -7.06 -15.85 -3.90
CA CYS A 15 -7.59 -16.11 -5.23
C CYS A 15 -6.50 -16.04 -6.31
N LEU A 16 -5.63 -15.02 -6.26
CA LEU A 16 -4.51 -14.90 -7.19
C LEU A 16 -3.58 -16.12 -7.10
N LEU A 17 -3.21 -16.51 -5.89
CA LEU A 17 -2.33 -17.65 -5.65
C LEU A 17 -2.97 -18.97 -6.12
N ALA A 18 -4.28 -19.15 -5.89
CA ALA A 18 -5.01 -20.32 -6.36
C ALA A 18 -4.95 -20.44 -7.89
N THR A 19 -5.15 -19.33 -8.62
CA THR A 19 -5.04 -19.30 -10.08
C THR A 19 -3.61 -19.62 -10.56
N LEU A 20 -2.59 -19.04 -9.93
CA LEU A 20 -1.18 -19.31 -10.29
C LEU A 20 -0.84 -20.80 -10.10
N LEU A 21 -1.21 -21.39 -8.97
CA LEU A 21 -0.97 -22.81 -8.70
C LEU A 21 -1.74 -23.74 -9.64
N ALA A 22 -3.00 -23.41 -9.95
CA ALA A 22 -3.81 -24.18 -10.88
C ALA A 22 -3.21 -24.20 -12.30
N ARG A 23 -2.60 -23.10 -12.75
CA ARG A 23 -1.89 -23.03 -14.03
C ARG A 23 -0.67 -23.95 -14.09
N ARG A 24 -0.12 -24.33 -12.94
CA ARG A 24 0.92 -25.36 -12.81
C ARG A 24 0.38 -26.78 -12.78
N GLY A 25 -0.94 -26.94 -12.83
CA GLY A 25 -1.61 -28.24 -12.68
C GLY A 25 -1.69 -28.73 -11.22
N ILE A 26 -1.47 -27.85 -10.25
CA ILE A 26 -1.59 -28.15 -8.81
C ILE A 26 -3.08 -28.00 -8.44
N GLU A 27 -3.65 -29.06 -7.85
CA GLU A 27 -5.00 -29.03 -7.30
C GLU A 27 -5.03 -28.29 -5.96
N VAL A 28 -5.94 -27.32 -5.82
CA VAL A 28 -6.02 -26.43 -4.66
C VAL A 28 -7.44 -26.37 -4.12
N THR A 29 -7.59 -26.52 -2.81
CA THR A 29 -8.86 -26.18 -2.13
C THR A 29 -8.70 -24.88 -1.37
N VAL A 30 -9.55 -23.89 -1.69
CA VAL A 30 -9.57 -22.58 -1.02
C VAL A 30 -10.71 -22.52 -0.03
N TYR A 31 -10.43 -22.21 1.23
CA TYR A 31 -11.43 -22.10 2.30
C TYR A 31 -11.61 -20.63 2.71
N GLU A 32 -12.84 -20.12 2.58
CA GLU A 32 -13.21 -18.75 2.96
C GLU A 32 -14.23 -18.76 4.09
N ARG A 33 -13.99 -17.92 5.10
CA ARG A 33 -14.87 -17.83 6.29
C ARG A 33 -16.21 -17.14 6.02
N ARG A 34 -16.26 -16.25 5.02
CA ARG A 34 -17.46 -15.52 4.62
C ARG A 34 -18.29 -16.35 3.65
N ASP A 35 -19.54 -15.97 3.52
CA ASP A 35 -20.39 -16.46 2.45
C ASP A 35 -19.85 -15.97 1.09
N ASP A 36 -20.34 -16.58 0.02
CA ASP A 36 -19.99 -16.18 -1.33
C ASP A 36 -20.44 -14.73 -1.59
N PRO A 37 -19.51 -13.78 -1.81
CA PRO A 37 -19.84 -12.37 -1.95
C PRO A 37 -20.70 -12.09 -3.21
N ARG A 38 -20.72 -13.01 -4.16
CA ARG A 38 -21.56 -12.92 -5.39
C ARG A 38 -23.05 -13.13 -5.07
N VAL A 39 -23.35 -13.82 -3.97
CA VAL A 39 -24.70 -14.09 -3.49
C VAL A 39 -25.09 -13.18 -2.33
N ALA A 40 -24.17 -12.99 -1.37
CA ALA A 40 -24.45 -12.21 -0.16
C ALA A 40 -24.41 -10.69 -0.38
N GLY A 41 -23.80 -10.21 -1.47
CA GLY A 41 -23.58 -8.79 -1.73
C GLY A 41 -22.45 -8.15 -0.90
N PRO A 42 -22.14 -6.87 -1.15
CA PRO A 42 -21.06 -6.18 -0.45
C PRO A 42 -21.42 -5.85 1.00
N GLU A 43 -20.45 -5.98 1.92
CA GLU A 43 -20.58 -5.52 3.30
C GLU A 43 -20.57 -3.98 3.36
N ARG A 44 -21.57 -3.36 4.01
CA ARG A 44 -21.67 -1.91 4.20
C ARG A 44 -20.46 -1.38 4.99
N GLY A 45 -19.90 -0.25 4.55
CA GLY A 45 -18.84 0.47 5.27
C GLY A 45 -17.49 -0.25 5.32
N ARG A 46 -17.23 -1.19 4.37
CA ARG A 46 -15.96 -1.92 4.26
C ARG A 46 -15.44 -2.00 2.83
N SER A 47 -15.94 -1.17 1.93
CA SER A 47 -15.54 -1.15 0.52
C SER A 47 -14.42 -0.13 0.29
N ILE A 48 -13.28 -0.31 0.95
CA ILE A 48 -12.12 0.55 0.74
C ILE A 48 -11.60 0.35 -0.68
N ASN A 49 -11.42 1.46 -1.41
CA ASN A 49 -10.75 1.42 -2.71
C ASN A 49 -9.27 1.08 -2.55
N LEU A 50 -8.78 0.33 -3.50
CA LEU A 50 -7.37 -0.01 -3.62
C LEU A 50 -6.69 0.93 -4.60
N ALA A 51 -5.45 1.25 -4.29
CA ALA A 51 -4.52 1.92 -5.19
C ALA A 51 -3.63 0.86 -5.84
N ILE A 52 -3.99 0.40 -7.06
CA ILE A 52 -3.19 -0.60 -7.76
C ILE A 52 -2.01 0.07 -8.45
N SER A 53 -0.82 -0.35 -8.07
CA SER A 53 0.48 0.14 -8.53
C SER A 53 1.08 -0.77 -9.62
N ALA A 54 2.25 -0.40 -10.13
CA ALA A 54 2.98 -1.22 -11.13
C ALA A 54 3.16 -2.69 -10.70
N ARG A 55 3.38 -2.93 -9.39
CA ARG A 55 3.56 -4.29 -8.83
C ARG A 55 2.29 -5.11 -8.90
N GLY A 56 1.17 -4.51 -8.47
CA GLY A 56 -0.12 -5.18 -8.56
C GLY A 56 -0.54 -5.47 -10.00
N LEU A 57 -0.30 -4.51 -10.92
CA LEU A 57 -0.56 -4.71 -12.34
C LEU A 57 0.32 -5.81 -12.94
N GLN A 58 1.58 -5.92 -12.53
CA GLN A 58 2.47 -7.01 -12.98
C GLN A 58 1.96 -8.38 -12.52
N ALA A 59 1.50 -8.48 -11.28
CA ALA A 59 0.95 -9.74 -10.77
C ALA A 59 -0.37 -10.12 -11.48
N LEU A 60 -1.25 -9.15 -11.70
CA LEU A 60 -2.51 -9.36 -12.45
C LEU A 60 -2.26 -9.74 -13.92
N ASP A 61 -1.17 -9.24 -14.51
CA ASP A 61 -0.74 -9.59 -15.87
C ASP A 61 -0.41 -11.09 -16.00
N GLN A 62 0.24 -11.66 -15.00
CA GLN A 62 0.58 -13.09 -14.96
C GLN A 62 -0.65 -14.01 -15.03
N VAL A 63 -1.78 -13.55 -14.53
CA VAL A 63 -3.04 -14.30 -14.62
C VAL A 63 -3.96 -13.78 -15.74
N GLY A 64 -3.51 -12.82 -16.56
CA GLY A 64 -4.29 -12.27 -17.69
C GLY A 64 -5.41 -11.33 -17.27
N LEU A 65 -5.40 -10.84 -16.03
CA LEU A 65 -6.42 -9.94 -15.47
C LEU A 65 -6.03 -8.45 -15.51
N ARG A 66 -4.86 -8.10 -16.08
CA ARG A 66 -4.40 -6.71 -16.14
C ARG A 66 -5.41 -5.79 -16.84
N GLU A 67 -5.78 -6.11 -18.08
CA GLU A 67 -6.68 -5.28 -18.88
C GLU A 67 -8.09 -5.21 -18.28
N LEU A 68 -8.60 -6.32 -17.76
CA LEU A 68 -9.88 -6.35 -17.06
C LEU A 68 -9.86 -5.46 -15.81
N SER A 69 -8.78 -5.51 -15.04
CA SER A 69 -8.63 -4.68 -13.84
C SER A 69 -8.52 -3.20 -14.19
N LEU A 70 -7.77 -2.85 -15.24
CA LEU A 70 -7.66 -1.46 -15.72
C LEU A 70 -8.99 -0.93 -16.27
N SER A 71 -9.79 -1.76 -16.95
CA SER A 71 -11.12 -1.35 -17.43
C SER A 71 -12.13 -1.09 -16.30
N ARG A 72 -11.86 -1.59 -15.10
CA ARG A 72 -12.66 -1.40 -13.88
C ARG A 72 -12.02 -0.43 -12.89
N ALA A 73 -10.99 0.28 -13.30
CA ALA A 73 -10.27 1.24 -12.47
C ALA A 73 -10.30 2.64 -13.06
N LEU A 74 -10.13 3.65 -12.19
CA LEU A 74 -9.95 5.03 -12.61
C LEU A 74 -8.50 5.47 -12.37
N PRO A 75 -7.80 5.95 -13.40
CA PRO A 75 -6.43 6.43 -13.26
C PRO A 75 -6.42 7.78 -12.55
N MET A 76 -5.67 7.88 -11.47
CA MET A 76 -5.40 9.14 -10.77
C MET A 76 -3.98 9.59 -11.12
N HIS A 77 -3.84 10.76 -11.74
CA HIS A 77 -2.55 11.29 -12.22
C HIS A 77 -1.80 12.13 -11.18
N GLY A 78 -2.43 12.38 -10.03
CA GLY A 78 -1.82 13.17 -8.96
C GLY A 78 -2.64 13.17 -7.69
N ARG A 79 -2.25 14.05 -6.79
CA ARG A 79 -2.94 14.31 -5.52
C ARG A 79 -3.54 15.69 -5.55
N MET A 80 -4.81 15.83 -5.19
CA MET A 80 -5.45 17.11 -4.90
C MET A 80 -5.39 17.34 -3.39
N VAL A 81 -4.57 18.27 -2.95
CA VAL A 81 -4.43 18.61 -1.53
C VAL A 81 -5.35 19.76 -1.19
N HIS A 82 -6.22 19.56 -0.21
CA HIS A 82 -7.21 20.53 0.26
C HIS A 82 -6.73 21.20 1.55
N ALA A 83 -6.47 22.49 1.47
CA ALA A 83 -6.09 23.28 2.63
C ALA A 83 -7.29 23.46 3.60
N PRO A 84 -7.05 23.70 4.91
CA PRO A 84 -8.14 24.00 5.87
C PRO A 84 -9.00 25.21 5.47
N THR A 85 -8.44 26.15 4.71
CA THR A 85 -9.13 27.34 4.21
C THR A 85 -9.94 27.10 2.92
N GLY A 86 -10.06 25.85 2.44
CA GLY A 86 -10.77 25.49 1.22
C GLY A 86 -9.95 25.62 -0.07
N GLY A 87 -8.70 26.12 -0.01
CA GLY A 87 -7.82 26.17 -1.17
C GLY A 87 -7.37 24.78 -1.63
N GLN A 88 -7.30 24.56 -2.95
CA GLN A 88 -6.89 23.29 -3.56
C GLN A 88 -5.57 23.42 -4.29
N SER A 89 -4.74 22.37 -4.25
CA SER A 89 -3.45 22.31 -4.93
C SER A 89 -3.21 20.94 -5.54
N PHE A 90 -3.22 20.84 -6.87
CA PHE A 90 -2.91 19.61 -7.58
C PHE A 90 -1.39 19.37 -7.59
N ARG A 91 -0.98 18.14 -7.28
CA ARG A 91 0.40 17.68 -7.27
C ARG A 91 0.51 16.43 -8.13
N PRO A 92 1.02 16.52 -9.37
CA PRO A 92 1.14 15.36 -10.25
C PRO A 92 2.11 14.33 -9.70
N TYR A 93 1.90 13.06 -10.03
CA TYR A 93 2.81 11.96 -9.65
C TYR A 93 4.08 11.94 -10.48
N SER A 94 4.05 12.43 -11.72
CA SER A 94 5.22 12.56 -12.59
C SER A 94 5.22 13.90 -13.31
N ALA A 95 6.40 14.35 -13.71
CA ALA A 95 6.58 15.64 -14.38
C ALA A 95 5.93 15.70 -15.77
N ASP A 96 5.82 14.55 -16.44
CA ASP A 96 5.21 14.39 -17.78
C ASP A 96 3.73 14.00 -17.73
N GLY A 97 3.16 13.77 -16.52
CA GLY A 97 1.78 13.31 -16.34
C GLY A 97 1.51 11.87 -16.78
N ALA A 98 2.55 11.11 -17.14
CA ALA A 98 2.39 9.75 -17.67
C ALA A 98 2.05 8.72 -16.58
N HIS A 99 2.43 8.97 -15.33
CA HIS A 99 2.20 8.05 -14.23
C HIS A 99 0.82 8.25 -13.60
N ALA A 100 0.10 7.15 -13.45
CA ALA A 100 -1.17 7.12 -12.74
C ALA A 100 -1.23 5.96 -11.76
N ILE A 101 -1.88 6.18 -10.61
CA ILE A 101 -2.31 5.11 -9.72
C ILE A 101 -3.76 4.81 -10.02
N ASN A 102 -4.09 3.54 -10.11
CA ASN A 102 -5.41 3.10 -10.51
C ASN A 102 -6.27 2.85 -9.27
N SER A 103 -7.32 3.66 -9.09
CA SER A 103 -8.35 3.42 -8.08
C SER A 103 -9.28 2.32 -8.55
N ILE A 104 -9.40 1.25 -7.79
CA ILE A 104 -10.31 0.14 -8.06
C ILE A 104 -11.03 -0.27 -6.78
N SER A 105 -12.30 -0.61 -6.90
CA SER A 105 -13.06 -1.22 -5.80
C SER A 105 -12.41 -2.54 -5.38
N ARG A 106 -12.09 -2.68 -4.09
CA ARG A 106 -11.57 -3.93 -3.53
C ARG A 106 -12.52 -5.10 -3.78
N THR A 107 -13.82 -4.85 -3.67
CA THR A 107 -14.85 -5.87 -3.90
C THR A 107 -14.86 -6.32 -5.35
N GLU A 108 -14.84 -5.38 -6.30
CA GLU A 108 -14.84 -5.72 -7.74
C GLU A 108 -13.59 -6.48 -8.16
N LEU A 109 -12.42 -6.06 -7.67
CA LEU A 109 -11.17 -6.78 -7.95
C LEU A 109 -11.19 -8.19 -7.34
N ASN A 110 -11.70 -8.33 -6.10
CA ASN A 110 -11.80 -9.64 -5.46
C ASN A 110 -12.79 -10.55 -6.20
N MET A 111 -13.90 -10.02 -6.69
CA MET A 111 -14.86 -10.78 -7.49
C MET A 111 -14.25 -11.25 -8.80
N ALA A 112 -13.51 -10.39 -9.50
CA ALA A 112 -12.82 -10.76 -10.73
C ALA A 112 -11.79 -11.90 -10.50
N LEU A 113 -11.01 -11.79 -9.43
CA LEU A 113 -10.05 -12.84 -9.04
C LEU A 113 -10.75 -14.14 -8.59
N LEU A 114 -11.87 -14.05 -7.89
CA LEU A 114 -12.70 -15.18 -7.48
C LEU A 114 -13.24 -15.94 -8.69
N GLU A 115 -13.83 -15.22 -9.64
CA GLU A 115 -14.35 -15.81 -10.89
C GLU A 115 -13.24 -16.46 -11.72
N ASP A 116 -12.06 -15.84 -11.80
CA ASP A 116 -10.93 -16.40 -12.51
C ASP A 116 -10.40 -17.67 -11.84
N SER A 117 -10.25 -17.64 -10.50
CA SER A 117 -9.83 -18.81 -9.75
C SER A 117 -10.80 -19.98 -9.83
N GLU A 118 -12.12 -19.73 -9.83
CA GLU A 118 -13.14 -20.77 -9.97
C GLU A 118 -13.15 -21.41 -11.36
N ARG A 119 -12.84 -20.63 -12.41
CA ARG A 119 -12.70 -21.14 -13.79
C ARG A 119 -11.43 -21.94 -14.00
N ALA A 120 -10.43 -21.74 -13.14
CA ALA A 120 -9.16 -22.45 -13.23
C ALA A 120 -9.36 -23.93 -12.88
N ARG A 121 -8.94 -24.80 -13.79
CA ARG A 121 -9.03 -26.26 -13.57
C ARG A 121 -8.20 -26.68 -12.35
N GLY A 122 -8.82 -27.38 -11.42
CA GLY A 122 -8.17 -27.88 -10.22
C GLY A 122 -8.36 -27.00 -8.98
N VAL A 123 -9.08 -25.86 -9.10
CA VAL A 123 -9.45 -25.02 -7.94
C VAL A 123 -10.84 -25.42 -7.43
N CYS A 124 -10.92 -25.63 -6.11
CA CYS A 124 -12.18 -25.86 -5.39
C CYS A 124 -12.38 -24.76 -4.35
N LEU A 125 -13.43 -23.93 -4.48
CA LEU A 125 -13.77 -22.89 -3.50
C LEU A 125 -14.75 -23.45 -2.45
N ARG A 126 -14.49 -23.19 -1.17
CA ARG A 126 -15.32 -23.56 -0.02
C ARG A 126 -15.62 -22.33 0.81
N PHE A 127 -16.79 -21.73 0.62
CA PHE A 127 -17.28 -20.59 1.40
C PHE A 127 -17.89 -21.02 2.73
N ALA A 128 -18.10 -20.08 3.63
CA ALA A 128 -18.61 -20.30 4.99
C ALA A 128 -17.81 -21.33 5.79
N HIS A 129 -16.51 -21.45 5.52
CA HIS A 129 -15.57 -22.30 6.21
C HIS A 129 -14.57 -21.46 7.02
N ARG A 130 -14.89 -21.18 8.26
CA ARG A 130 -14.01 -20.40 9.15
C ARG A 130 -13.00 -21.33 9.82
N LEU A 131 -11.72 -21.21 9.46
CA LEU A 131 -10.66 -21.95 10.14
C LEU A 131 -10.64 -21.61 11.64
N ARG A 132 -10.70 -22.60 12.48
CA ARG A 132 -10.57 -22.52 13.94
C ARG A 132 -9.19 -22.96 14.39
N GLU A 133 -8.71 -24.05 13.86
CA GLU A 133 -7.46 -24.69 14.25
C GLU A 133 -6.80 -25.38 13.06
N LEU A 134 -5.48 -25.41 13.06
CA LEU A 134 -4.63 -26.21 12.20
C LEU A 134 -3.69 -27.02 13.11
N ASP A 135 -3.78 -28.33 13.03
CA ASP A 135 -2.82 -29.22 13.68
C ASP A 135 -1.63 -29.49 12.75
N MET A 136 -0.48 -28.91 13.10
CA MET A 136 0.77 -29.08 12.35
C MET A 136 1.32 -30.49 12.39
N THR A 137 0.87 -31.33 13.37
CA THR A 137 1.34 -32.71 13.54
C THR A 137 0.64 -33.69 12.62
N THR A 138 -0.66 -33.43 12.35
CA THR A 138 -1.49 -34.33 11.53
C THR A 138 -1.82 -33.71 10.15
N GLY A 139 -1.66 -32.40 9.99
CA GLY A 139 -2.09 -31.66 8.81
C GLY A 139 -3.61 -31.42 8.75
N GLU A 140 -4.32 -31.62 9.86
CA GLU A 140 -5.76 -31.46 9.95
C GLU A 140 -6.14 -29.99 10.15
N LEU A 141 -7.13 -29.54 9.35
CA LEU A 141 -7.75 -28.21 9.44
C LEU A 141 -9.18 -28.38 9.98
N TRP A 142 -9.49 -27.68 11.06
CA TRP A 142 -10.81 -27.68 11.68
C TRP A 142 -11.56 -26.38 11.36
N PHE A 143 -12.73 -26.51 10.74
CA PHE A 143 -13.56 -25.41 10.31
C PHE A 143 -14.87 -25.35 11.09
N GLU A 144 -15.31 -24.14 11.41
CA GLU A 144 -16.68 -23.85 11.77
C GLU A 144 -17.45 -23.50 10.51
N THR A 145 -18.60 -24.15 10.29
CA THR A 145 -19.51 -23.88 9.19
C THR A 145 -20.95 -23.76 9.71
N PRO A 146 -21.88 -23.18 8.93
CA PRO A 146 -23.31 -23.11 9.31
C PRO A 146 -23.93 -24.48 9.62
N ASP A 147 -23.46 -25.54 8.95
CA ASP A 147 -23.95 -26.91 9.12
C ASP A 147 -23.23 -27.69 10.25
N GLY A 148 -22.40 -26.98 11.04
CA GLY A 148 -21.60 -27.57 12.11
C GLY A 148 -20.11 -27.71 11.75
N PRO A 149 -19.30 -28.28 12.66
CA PRO A 149 -17.86 -28.44 12.45
C PRO A 149 -17.54 -29.30 11.24
N ARG A 150 -16.53 -28.92 10.47
CA ARG A 150 -15.99 -29.69 9.35
C ARG A 150 -14.48 -29.84 9.53
N GLN A 151 -13.96 -30.92 8.97
CA GLN A 151 -12.55 -31.27 9.00
C GLN A 151 -12.04 -31.52 7.60
N ALA A 152 -10.83 -31.08 7.33
CA ALA A 152 -10.08 -31.38 6.12
C ALA A 152 -8.63 -31.67 6.49
N ALA A 153 -7.85 -32.19 5.53
CA ALA A 153 -6.41 -32.40 5.74
C ALA A 153 -5.65 -31.90 4.51
N ALA A 154 -4.49 -31.29 4.75
CA ALA A 154 -3.60 -30.82 3.71
C ALA A 154 -2.14 -31.11 4.07
N ASP A 155 -1.32 -31.31 3.05
CA ASP A 155 0.13 -31.49 3.17
C ASP A 155 0.83 -30.10 3.09
N ILE A 156 0.25 -29.18 2.31
CA ILE A 156 0.69 -27.77 2.19
C ILE A 156 -0.48 -26.85 2.53
N VAL A 157 -0.27 -25.94 3.46
CA VAL A 157 -1.26 -24.92 3.86
C VAL A 157 -0.69 -23.52 3.59
N LEU A 158 -1.35 -22.77 2.71
CA LEU A 158 -0.99 -21.39 2.37
C LEU A 158 -1.98 -20.45 3.05
N ALA A 159 -1.54 -19.76 4.10
CA ALA A 159 -2.40 -18.90 4.91
C ALA A 159 -2.49 -17.50 4.31
N CYS A 160 -3.59 -17.22 3.62
CA CYS A 160 -3.98 -15.92 3.07
C CYS A 160 -5.14 -15.28 3.85
N ASP A 161 -5.30 -15.63 5.15
CA ASP A 161 -6.46 -15.32 5.99
C ASP A 161 -6.36 -13.97 6.72
N GLY A 162 -5.42 -13.14 6.28
CA GLY A 162 -5.34 -11.72 6.63
C GLY A 162 -4.69 -11.44 7.99
N ALA A 163 -4.73 -10.17 8.40
CA ALA A 163 -4.03 -9.66 9.58
C ALA A 163 -4.36 -10.41 10.87
N TYR A 164 -5.57 -10.93 11.01
CA TYR A 164 -6.03 -11.71 12.18
C TYR A 164 -5.99 -13.22 11.93
N SER A 165 -4.99 -13.69 11.21
CA SER A 165 -4.82 -15.06 10.75
C SER A 165 -5.06 -16.10 11.84
N ALA A 166 -5.98 -17.02 11.57
CA ALA A 166 -6.21 -18.20 12.41
C ALA A 166 -5.10 -19.23 12.22
N ALA A 167 -4.60 -19.38 10.98
CA ALA A 167 -3.50 -20.28 10.69
C ALA A 167 -2.21 -19.86 11.40
N ARG A 168 -1.89 -18.54 11.45
CA ARG A 168 -0.73 -18.04 12.22
C ARG A 168 -0.80 -18.39 13.69
N ARG A 169 -2.00 -18.41 14.30
CA ARG A 169 -2.16 -18.79 15.71
C ARG A 169 -1.66 -20.19 16.02
N SER A 170 -1.77 -21.12 15.09
CA SER A 170 -1.31 -22.51 15.27
C SER A 170 0.20 -22.63 15.49
N VAL A 171 0.95 -21.60 15.09
CA VAL A 171 2.43 -21.57 15.22
C VAL A 171 2.94 -20.51 16.19
N THR A 172 2.05 -19.71 16.79
CA THR A 172 2.44 -18.57 17.65
C THR A 172 3.27 -19.02 18.87
N PHE A 173 3.06 -20.22 19.38
CA PHE A 173 3.77 -20.74 20.53
C PHE A 173 4.92 -21.69 20.16
N GLN A 174 5.26 -21.81 18.88
CA GLN A 174 6.41 -22.62 18.47
C GLN A 174 7.72 -21.89 18.81
N MET A 175 8.72 -22.67 19.23
CA MET A 175 10.04 -22.14 19.56
C MET A 175 10.66 -21.44 18.32
N GLY A 176 11.19 -20.24 18.52
CA GLY A 176 11.81 -19.44 17.46
C GLY A 176 10.83 -18.59 16.65
N PHE A 177 9.52 -18.69 16.87
CA PHE A 177 8.56 -17.78 16.23
C PHE A 177 8.54 -16.43 16.95
N THR A 178 8.71 -15.36 16.18
CA THR A 178 8.57 -13.98 16.66
C THR A 178 7.34 -13.35 16.04
N PHE A 179 6.60 -12.60 16.84
CA PHE A 179 5.38 -11.93 16.39
C PHE A 179 5.20 -10.60 17.08
N SER A 180 4.93 -9.54 16.31
CA SER A 180 4.40 -8.28 16.81
C SER A 180 3.16 -7.87 16.03
N GLN A 181 2.25 -7.22 16.73
CA GLN A 181 1.05 -6.59 16.18
C GLN A 181 0.91 -5.23 16.80
N ASP A 182 1.36 -4.21 16.06
CA ASP A 182 1.44 -2.84 16.53
C ASP A 182 0.27 -2.04 15.95
N TYR A 183 -0.58 -1.50 16.82
CA TYR A 183 -1.71 -0.66 16.43
C TYR A 183 -1.33 0.81 16.46
N LEU A 184 -1.76 1.55 15.45
CA LEU A 184 -1.78 3.01 15.56
C LEU A 184 -2.93 3.44 16.48
N GLU A 185 -2.76 4.59 17.13
CA GLU A 185 -3.84 5.25 17.87
C GLU A 185 -5.01 5.68 16.98
N HIS A 186 -4.77 5.69 15.67
CA HIS A 186 -5.73 6.04 14.64
C HIS A 186 -6.51 4.80 14.19
N GLY A 187 -7.79 5.03 13.93
CA GLY A 187 -8.64 4.12 13.17
C GLY A 187 -8.94 4.68 11.79
N SER A 188 -9.54 3.85 10.96
CA SER A 188 -10.09 4.26 9.67
C SER A 188 -11.61 4.13 9.67
N LYS A 189 -12.32 5.10 9.08
CA LYS A 189 -13.77 5.05 8.88
C LYS A 189 -14.12 5.49 7.47
N GLU A 190 -15.03 4.76 6.84
CA GLU A 190 -15.50 5.01 5.50
C GLU A 190 -16.67 5.98 5.48
N LEU A 191 -16.65 6.92 4.53
CA LEU A 191 -17.75 7.80 4.16
C LEU A 191 -17.90 7.77 2.64
N ALA A 192 -19.03 8.23 2.11
CA ALA A 192 -19.28 8.25 0.68
C ALA A 192 -19.69 9.64 0.17
N ILE A 193 -19.10 10.06 -0.96
CA ILE A 193 -19.57 11.20 -1.74
C ILE A 193 -20.31 10.63 -2.95
N PRO A 194 -21.65 10.75 -3.04
CA PRO A 194 -22.40 10.28 -4.19
C PRO A 194 -22.20 11.15 -5.42
N PRO A 195 -22.54 10.67 -6.62
CA PRO A 195 -22.58 11.51 -7.83
C PRO A 195 -23.50 12.70 -7.65
N ARG A 196 -23.07 13.87 -8.15
CA ARG A 196 -23.87 15.09 -8.16
C ARG A 196 -24.40 15.36 -9.57
N ASN A 197 -25.70 15.36 -9.76
CA ASN A 197 -26.33 15.50 -11.07
C ASN A 197 -25.80 14.51 -12.12
N GLY A 198 -25.50 13.28 -11.69
CA GLY A 198 -24.94 12.25 -12.56
C GLY A 198 -23.50 12.49 -13.00
N GLN A 199 -22.77 13.39 -12.34
CA GLN A 199 -21.36 13.68 -12.59
C GLN A 199 -20.54 13.47 -11.32
N PHE A 200 -19.21 13.39 -11.46
CA PHE A 200 -18.31 13.41 -10.33
C PHE A 200 -18.45 14.71 -9.52
N ALA A 201 -18.51 14.63 -8.21
CA ALA A 201 -18.57 15.79 -7.32
C ALA A 201 -17.19 16.46 -7.11
N LEU A 202 -16.11 15.72 -7.32
CA LEU A 202 -14.71 16.14 -7.25
C LEU A 202 -13.99 15.73 -8.55
N ASP A 203 -12.73 16.13 -8.70
CA ASP A 203 -11.90 15.75 -9.84
C ASP A 203 -11.57 14.24 -9.81
N PRO A 204 -12.03 13.41 -10.78
CA PRO A 204 -11.77 11.97 -10.78
C PRO A 204 -10.32 11.61 -11.11
N ASP A 205 -9.54 12.51 -11.69
CA ASP A 205 -8.16 12.26 -12.09
C ASP A 205 -7.17 12.43 -10.93
N ALA A 206 -7.69 12.64 -9.69
CA ALA A 206 -6.88 12.90 -8.51
C ALA A 206 -7.27 12.05 -7.30
N LEU A 207 -6.26 11.65 -6.51
CA LEU A 207 -6.44 11.26 -5.13
C LEU A 207 -6.62 12.52 -4.29
N HIS A 208 -7.80 12.74 -3.71
CA HIS A 208 -8.06 13.85 -2.83
C HIS A 208 -7.54 13.59 -1.42
N ILE A 209 -6.90 14.60 -0.82
CA ILE A 209 -6.33 14.51 0.53
C ILE A 209 -6.63 15.79 1.30
N TRP A 210 -7.23 15.65 2.49
CA TRP A 210 -7.47 16.72 3.45
C TRP A 210 -6.59 16.48 4.69
N PRO A 211 -5.36 17.01 4.76
CA PRO A 211 -4.53 16.93 5.96
C PRO A 211 -5.04 17.90 7.03
N ARG A 212 -5.24 17.43 8.26
CA ARG A 212 -5.75 18.17 9.40
C ARG A 212 -4.94 17.93 10.68
N GLY A 213 -3.63 18.15 10.59
CA GLY A 213 -2.71 17.87 11.71
C GLY A 213 -2.56 16.37 11.95
N ALA A 214 -2.95 15.92 13.15
CA ALA A 214 -2.92 14.49 13.47
C ALA A 214 -3.94 13.66 12.67
N GLU A 215 -4.94 14.29 12.12
CA GLU A 215 -6.06 13.67 11.41
C GLU A 215 -5.99 13.92 9.91
N MET A 216 -6.61 13.07 9.12
CA MET A 216 -6.73 13.30 7.70
C MET A 216 -7.92 12.56 7.12
N MET A 217 -8.39 13.04 5.96
CA MET A 217 -9.32 12.34 5.10
C MET A 217 -8.70 12.18 3.72
N ILE A 218 -8.97 11.07 3.07
CA ILE A 218 -8.68 10.86 1.65
C ILE A 218 -9.96 10.51 0.91
N ALA A 219 -10.01 10.75 -0.40
CA ALA A 219 -11.11 10.28 -1.25
C ALA A 219 -10.57 9.75 -2.58
N LEU A 220 -11.06 8.59 -2.98
CA LEU A 220 -10.74 7.92 -4.22
C LEU A 220 -11.99 7.77 -5.09
N PRO A 221 -11.89 8.00 -6.41
CA PRO A 221 -13.02 7.91 -7.33
C PRO A 221 -13.45 6.47 -7.61
N ASN A 222 -14.74 6.28 -7.89
CA ASN A 222 -15.38 5.02 -8.30
C ASN A 222 -15.97 5.15 -9.71
N LEU A 223 -16.14 4.02 -10.41
CA LEU A 223 -16.73 3.98 -11.75
C LEU A 223 -18.18 4.49 -11.82
N ASP A 224 -18.94 4.35 -10.74
CA ASP A 224 -20.30 4.89 -10.60
C ASP A 224 -20.34 6.41 -10.36
N ARG A 225 -19.18 7.06 -10.46
CA ARG A 225 -18.97 8.51 -10.24
C ARG A 225 -19.10 8.96 -8.79
N SER A 226 -19.17 8.06 -7.84
CA SER A 226 -19.02 8.34 -6.42
C SER A 226 -17.55 8.44 -6.03
N PHE A 227 -17.29 8.89 -4.78
CA PHE A 227 -15.97 8.77 -4.14
C PHE A 227 -16.12 8.00 -2.83
N THR A 228 -15.22 7.07 -2.62
CA THR A 228 -15.02 6.45 -1.30
C THR A 228 -14.06 7.32 -0.49
N CYS A 229 -14.56 7.90 0.59
CA CYS A 229 -13.76 8.68 1.53
C CYS A 229 -13.31 7.80 2.68
N THR A 230 -12.07 7.97 3.13
CA THR A 230 -11.56 7.31 4.33
C THR A 230 -11.03 8.36 5.30
N LEU A 231 -11.65 8.42 6.48
CA LEU A 231 -11.14 9.18 7.61
C LEU A 231 -10.06 8.37 8.31
N PHE A 232 -8.98 9.04 8.69
CA PHE A 232 -7.94 8.52 9.57
C PHE A 232 -7.85 9.42 10.79
N TRP A 233 -8.57 9.05 11.85
CA TRP A 233 -8.70 9.83 13.08
C TRP A 233 -8.30 9.00 14.28
N THR A 234 -7.92 9.68 15.36
CA THR A 234 -7.68 9.02 16.65
C THR A 234 -8.97 8.42 17.21
N GLY A 235 -8.84 7.36 18.01
CA GLY A 235 -9.99 6.77 18.67
C GLY A 235 -10.75 7.78 19.55
N GLU A 236 -10.03 8.71 20.18
CA GLU A 236 -10.59 9.79 20.98
C GLU A 236 -11.42 10.76 20.12
N ALA A 237 -10.91 11.16 18.95
CA ALA A 237 -11.62 12.05 18.02
C ALA A 237 -12.92 11.42 17.50
N PHE A 238 -12.93 10.12 17.20
CA PHE A 238 -14.15 9.41 16.84
C PHE A 238 -15.15 9.35 18.02
N ALA A 239 -14.68 9.09 19.24
CA ALA A 239 -15.52 8.95 20.43
C ALA A 239 -16.12 10.29 20.91
N ALA A 240 -15.50 11.41 20.55
CA ALA A 240 -15.95 12.75 20.93
C ALA A 240 -17.24 13.18 20.23
N LEU A 241 -17.53 12.65 19.04
CA LEU A 241 -18.68 13.02 18.21
C LEU A 241 -19.80 11.98 18.36
N ARG A 242 -20.88 12.34 19.04
CA ARG A 242 -21.97 11.43 19.41
C ARG A 242 -23.31 11.78 18.76
N THR A 243 -23.45 13.00 18.27
CA THR A 243 -24.70 13.49 17.69
C THR A 243 -24.49 13.96 16.24
N PRO A 244 -25.52 13.89 15.39
CA PRO A 244 -25.46 14.42 14.04
C PRO A 244 -25.01 15.88 13.96
N ALA A 245 -25.46 16.71 14.92
CA ALA A 245 -25.12 18.13 14.96
C ALA A 245 -23.62 18.36 15.23
N GLU A 246 -23.04 17.61 16.18
CA GLU A 246 -21.60 17.69 16.48
C GLU A 246 -20.75 17.24 15.28
N ILE A 247 -21.15 16.16 14.61
CA ILE A 247 -20.46 15.64 13.43
C ILE A 247 -20.46 16.69 12.31
N VAL A 248 -21.62 17.23 11.97
CA VAL A 248 -21.74 18.25 10.91
C VAL A 248 -20.99 19.53 11.28
N ALA A 249 -21.04 19.96 12.55
CA ALA A 249 -20.29 21.13 13.01
C ALA A 249 -18.77 20.93 12.86
N ARG A 250 -18.24 19.77 13.28
CA ARG A 250 -16.83 19.43 13.13
C ARG A 250 -16.42 19.39 11.66
N PHE A 251 -17.23 18.78 10.80
CA PHE A 251 -16.92 18.73 9.37
C PHE A 251 -16.99 20.10 8.68
N ARG A 252 -17.86 20.99 9.09
CA ARG A 252 -17.87 22.37 8.61
C ARG A 252 -16.63 23.15 8.97
N GLU A 253 -16.05 22.87 10.13
CA GLU A 253 -14.80 23.48 10.58
C GLU A 253 -13.61 22.90 9.83
N ASP A 254 -13.48 21.57 9.78
CA ASP A 254 -12.30 20.91 9.25
C ASP A 254 -12.31 20.67 7.73
N TYR A 255 -13.50 20.44 7.17
CA TYR A 255 -13.70 20.05 5.76
C TYR A 255 -14.77 20.89 5.07
N PRO A 256 -14.65 22.25 5.09
CA PRO A 256 -15.71 23.14 4.61
C PRO A 256 -16.04 22.98 3.13
N ASP A 257 -15.08 22.50 2.34
CA ASP A 257 -15.22 22.31 0.90
C ASP A 257 -15.86 20.96 0.50
N VAL A 258 -16.10 20.07 1.46
CA VAL A 258 -16.63 18.73 1.18
C VAL A 258 -17.85 18.35 2.02
N VAL A 259 -18.11 19.02 3.13
CA VAL A 259 -19.20 18.65 4.06
C VAL A 259 -20.56 18.56 3.37
N ASP A 260 -20.86 19.46 2.45
CA ASP A 260 -22.14 19.48 1.72
C ASP A 260 -22.18 18.47 0.54
N LEU A 261 -21.08 17.75 0.30
CA LEU A 261 -21.01 16.67 -0.69
C LEU A 261 -21.30 15.29 -0.09
N ILE A 262 -21.36 15.17 1.25
CA ILE A 262 -21.59 13.90 1.96
C ILE A 262 -22.98 13.96 2.61
N PRO A 263 -24.06 13.62 1.91
CA PRO A 263 -25.42 13.73 2.45
C PRO A 263 -25.68 12.80 3.65
N GLU A 264 -25.07 11.60 3.64
CA GLU A 264 -25.20 10.59 4.70
C GLU A 264 -24.11 10.71 5.77
N LEU A 265 -23.43 11.89 5.88
CA LEU A 265 -22.28 12.09 6.76
C LEU A 265 -22.50 11.61 8.19
N ALA A 266 -23.61 12.00 8.80
CA ALA A 266 -23.88 11.66 10.19
C ALA A 266 -24.22 10.18 10.35
N ASP A 267 -24.98 9.59 9.43
CA ASP A 267 -25.35 8.18 9.44
C ASP A 267 -24.11 7.30 9.22
N ASP A 268 -23.31 7.60 8.21
CA ASP A 268 -22.06 6.90 7.95
C ASP A 268 -21.08 7.02 9.13
N HIS A 269 -20.95 8.21 9.70
CA HIS A 269 -20.06 8.41 10.86
C HIS A 269 -20.52 7.64 12.09
N LEU A 270 -21.81 7.54 12.36
CA LEU A 270 -22.33 6.85 13.53
C LEU A 270 -22.35 5.32 13.36
N HIS A 271 -22.65 4.82 12.17
CA HIS A 271 -22.96 3.40 11.98
C HIS A 271 -21.87 2.61 11.27
N ASN A 272 -21.00 3.26 10.43
CA ASN A 272 -19.92 2.54 9.80
C ASN A 272 -18.86 2.13 10.83
N PRO A 273 -18.30 0.92 10.72
CA PRO A 273 -17.31 0.42 11.66
C PRO A 273 -16.00 1.21 11.60
N ILE A 274 -15.33 1.33 12.73
CA ILE A 274 -13.96 1.83 12.79
C ILE A 274 -13.01 0.66 12.54
N GLY A 275 -12.26 0.74 11.46
CA GLY A 275 -11.19 -0.21 11.14
C GLY A 275 -9.92 0.11 11.93
N SER A 276 -9.31 -0.90 12.52
CA SER A 276 -8.02 -0.76 13.19
C SER A 276 -6.88 -0.72 12.18
N LEU A 277 -5.90 0.14 12.41
CA LEU A 277 -4.68 0.25 11.61
C LEU A 277 -3.56 -0.49 12.33
N ALA A 278 -3.26 -1.70 11.86
CA ALA A 278 -2.25 -2.55 12.47
C ALA A 278 -1.08 -2.82 11.51
N THR A 279 0.12 -2.84 12.07
CA THR A 279 1.30 -3.40 11.41
C THR A 279 1.59 -4.75 12.03
N ILE A 280 1.71 -5.78 11.20
CA ILE A 280 2.07 -7.13 11.61
C ILE A 280 3.48 -7.45 11.13
N ARG A 281 4.28 -7.98 12.04
CA ARG A 281 5.61 -8.52 11.74
C ARG A 281 5.74 -9.86 12.41
N CYS A 282 6.10 -10.88 11.66
CA CYS A 282 6.40 -12.18 12.23
C CYS A 282 7.55 -12.86 11.47
N TRP A 283 8.15 -13.85 12.11
CA TRP A 283 9.21 -14.67 11.53
C TRP A 283 9.40 -15.96 12.35
N PRO A 284 9.68 -17.09 11.70
CA PRO A 284 9.65 -17.35 10.25
C PRO A 284 8.21 -17.35 9.69
N TRP A 285 8.06 -17.28 8.37
CA TRP A 285 6.75 -17.38 7.71
C TRP A 285 6.41 -18.82 7.32
N VAL A 286 7.44 -19.67 7.25
CA VAL A 286 7.29 -21.07 6.87
C VAL A 286 7.58 -21.96 8.08
N HIS A 287 6.67 -22.87 8.34
CA HIS A 287 6.72 -23.81 9.44
C HIS A 287 6.51 -25.23 8.94
N HIS A 288 7.40 -26.12 9.28
CA HIS A 288 7.33 -27.54 8.94
C HIS A 288 6.86 -28.33 10.17
N GLY A 289 5.67 -28.93 10.08
CA GLY A 289 5.18 -29.91 11.04
C GLY A 289 5.37 -31.34 10.53
N ALA A 290 5.05 -32.31 11.35
CA ALA A 290 5.10 -33.71 10.93
C ALA A 290 4.00 -34.07 9.92
N GLY A 291 2.86 -33.36 9.95
CA GLY A 291 1.71 -33.62 9.08
C GLY A 291 1.56 -32.63 7.92
N CYS A 292 2.07 -31.41 8.04
CA CYS A 292 1.97 -30.41 6.97
C CYS A 292 3.05 -29.35 7.05
N THR A 293 3.21 -28.62 5.95
CA THR A 293 3.96 -27.36 5.86
C THR A 293 2.98 -26.20 5.79
N LEU A 294 3.12 -25.22 6.69
CA LEU A 294 2.38 -23.95 6.68
C LEU A 294 3.26 -22.84 6.16
N ALA A 295 2.75 -22.03 5.23
CA ALA A 295 3.34 -20.76 4.81
C ALA A 295 2.35 -19.61 5.01
N LEU A 296 2.80 -18.53 5.65
CA LEU A 296 2.04 -17.30 5.82
C LEU A 296 2.26 -16.38 4.60
N VAL A 297 1.17 -15.81 4.05
CA VAL A 297 1.19 -15.02 2.81
C VAL A 297 0.39 -13.73 3.00
N GLY A 298 0.91 -12.63 2.49
CA GLY A 298 0.25 -11.33 2.56
C GLY A 298 0.04 -10.86 4.00
N ASP A 299 -1.13 -10.30 4.29
CA ASP A 299 -1.44 -9.72 5.60
C ASP A 299 -1.34 -10.74 6.75
N ALA A 300 -1.41 -12.04 6.48
CA ALA A 300 -1.18 -13.08 7.50
C ALA A 300 0.28 -13.07 8.00
N ALA A 301 1.22 -12.67 7.14
CA ALA A 301 2.64 -12.58 7.44
C ALA A 301 3.09 -11.16 7.84
N HIS A 302 2.56 -10.13 7.15
CA HIS A 302 3.12 -8.78 7.18
C HIS A 302 2.11 -7.68 6.84
N ALA A 303 0.95 -7.64 7.51
CA ALA A 303 0.01 -6.54 7.32
C ALA A 303 0.66 -5.19 7.55
N ILE A 304 0.36 -4.21 6.71
CA ILE A 304 0.91 -2.86 6.75
C ILE A 304 -0.18 -1.80 6.78
N VAL A 305 0.12 -0.65 7.36
CA VAL A 305 -0.78 0.51 7.36
C VAL A 305 -0.96 1.08 5.95
N PRO A 306 -2.13 1.66 5.59
CA PRO A 306 -2.52 1.93 4.20
C PRO A 306 -1.88 3.17 3.57
N PHE A 307 -1.01 3.90 4.24
CA PHE A 307 -0.55 5.23 3.84
C PHE A 307 0.31 5.30 2.56
N PHE A 308 0.77 4.16 2.06
CA PHE A 308 1.34 4.04 0.71
C PHE A 308 0.43 3.32 -0.28
N GLY A 309 -0.72 2.76 0.16
CA GLY A 309 -1.59 1.94 -0.68
C GLY A 309 -0.93 0.66 -1.18
N GLN A 310 0.01 0.07 -0.42
CA GLN A 310 0.82 -1.05 -0.90
C GLN A 310 0.43 -2.41 -0.32
N GLY A 311 -0.54 -2.53 0.60
CA GLY A 311 -0.89 -3.80 1.23
C GLY A 311 -1.24 -4.90 0.21
N ALA A 312 -2.22 -4.65 -0.66
CA ALA A 312 -2.61 -5.59 -1.71
C ALA A 312 -1.49 -5.83 -2.74
N ASN A 313 -0.78 -4.77 -3.16
CA ASN A 313 0.33 -4.87 -4.10
C ASN A 313 1.48 -5.74 -3.55
N CYS A 314 1.81 -5.61 -2.27
CA CYS A 314 2.82 -6.41 -1.58
C CYS A 314 2.40 -7.88 -1.47
N ALA A 315 1.12 -8.14 -1.14
CA ALA A 315 0.57 -9.48 -1.07
C ALA A 315 0.53 -10.17 -2.46
N PHE A 316 0.29 -9.41 -3.52
CA PHE A 316 0.38 -9.92 -4.89
C PHE A 316 1.82 -10.29 -5.29
N GLU A 317 2.81 -9.50 -4.88
CA GLU A 317 4.21 -9.88 -5.06
C GLU A 317 4.57 -11.18 -4.31
N ASP A 318 3.96 -11.45 -3.15
CA ASP A 318 4.17 -12.73 -2.46
C ASP A 318 3.69 -13.91 -3.29
N CYS A 319 2.50 -13.78 -3.90
CA CYS A 319 1.95 -14.82 -4.75
C CYS A 319 2.85 -15.10 -5.97
N VAL A 320 3.32 -14.04 -6.61
CA VAL A 320 4.26 -14.12 -7.75
C VAL A 320 5.60 -14.74 -7.33
N GLU A 321 6.10 -14.39 -6.15
CA GLU A 321 7.38 -14.93 -5.67
C GLU A 321 7.27 -16.42 -5.32
N ILE A 322 6.16 -16.87 -4.72
CA ILE A 322 5.92 -18.30 -4.49
C ILE A 322 5.89 -19.05 -5.82
N ASP A 323 5.19 -18.49 -6.82
CA ASP A 323 5.10 -19.06 -8.15
C ASP A 323 6.48 -19.19 -8.81
N HIS A 324 7.31 -18.13 -8.79
CA HIS A 324 8.69 -18.15 -9.24
C HIS A 324 9.57 -19.16 -8.50
N CYS A 325 9.45 -19.21 -7.17
CA CYS A 325 10.25 -20.17 -6.38
C CYS A 325 9.91 -21.62 -6.71
N LEU A 326 8.63 -21.91 -7.00
CA LEU A 326 8.23 -23.25 -7.47
C LEU A 326 8.82 -23.60 -8.83
N ASP A 327 8.98 -22.63 -9.75
CA ASP A 327 9.68 -22.84 -11.02
C ASP A 327 11.16 -23.18 -10.79
N GLU A 328 11.84 -22.37 -10.02
CA GLU A 328 13.28 -22.53 -9.77
C GLU A 328 13.64 -23.81 -9.05
N THR A 329 12.71 -24.33 -8.24
CA THR A 329 12.91 -25.55 -7.44
C THR A 329 12.24 -26.79 -8.05
N ALA A 330 11.79 -26.71 -9.31
CA ALA A 330 11.10 -27.78 -10.01
C ALA A 330 9.92 -28.39 -9.22
N GLY A 331 9.20 -27.55 -8.47
CA GLY A 331 8.01 -27.92 -7.70
C GLY A 331 8.30 -28.46 -6.29
N ASP A 332 9.54 -28.39 -5.82
CA ASP A 332 9.86 -28.72 -4.41
C ASP A 332 9.35 -27.63 -3.47
N TRP A 333 8.24 -27.91 -2.77
CA TRP A 333 7.59 -27.00 -1.84
C TRP A 333 8.50 -26.54 -0.69
N THR A 334 9.31 -27.44 -0.16
CA THR A 334 10.20 -27.10 0.96
C THR A 334 11.24 -26.07 0.54
N ALA A 335 11.89 -26.30 -0.59
CA ALA A 335 12.87 -25.39 -1.13
C ALA A 335 12.23 -24.06 -1.62
N ALA A 336 11.06 -24.15 -2.28
CA ALA A 336 10.35 -22.98 -2.79
C ALA A 336 9.91 -22.04 -1.68
N LEU A 337 9.25 -22.56 -0.64
CA LEU A 337 8.76 -21.75 0.46
C LEU A 337 9.89 -21.20 1.33
N ALA A 338 11.00 -21.93 1.48
CA ALA A 338 12.20 -21.42 2.14
C ALA A 338 12.80 -20.23 1.36
N ALA A 339 12.88 -20.30 0.02
CA ALA A 339 13.34 -19.22 -0.82
C ALA A 339 12.39 -18.01 -0.78
N TYR A 340 11.08 -18.25 -0.87
CA TYR A 340 10.03 -17.22 -0.76
C TYR A 340 10.20 -16.36 0.48
N GLN A 341 10.21 -16.95 1.67
CA GLN A 341 10.30 -16.17 2.91
C GLN A 341 11.60 -15.37 3.00
N GLN A 342 12.74 -15.91 2.52
CA GLN A 342 14.02 -15.20 2.53
C GLN A 342 14.02 -13.98 1.59
N ARG A 343 13.43 -14.11 0.40
CA ARG A 343 13.39 -13.04 -0.59
C ARG A 343 12.41 -11.94 -0.24
N ARG A 344 11.28 -12.31 0.41
CA ARG A 344 10.20 -11.38 0.70
C ARG A 344 10.38 -10.64 2.03
N LYS A 345 10.92 -11.26 3.06
CA LYS A 345 11.00 -10.69 4.42
C LYS A 345 11.56 -9.27 4.46
N ALA A 346 12.73 -9.06 3.89
CA ALA A 346 13.38 -7.74 3.89
C ALA A 346 12.57 -6.68 3.09
N ASN A 347 11.87 -7.11 2.03
CA ASN A 347 11.02 -6.23 1.23
C ASN A 347 9.76 -5.81 2.01
N CYS A 348 9.10 -6.76 2.68
CA CYS A 348 7.90 -6.47 3.46
C CYS A 348 8.20 -5.62 4.69
N ASP A 349 9.32 -5.85 5.37
CA ASP A 349 9.77 -4.97 6.47
C ASP A 349 10.04 -3.55 5.97
N ALA A 350 10.72 -3.40 4.84
CA ALA A 350 11.05 -2.09 4.29
C ALA A 350 9.81 -1.28 3.88
N ILE A 351 8.80 -1.92 3.27
CA ILE A 351 7.55 -1.20 2.92
C ILE A 351 6.72 -0.87 4.15
N ALA A 352 6.73 -1.73 5.18
CA ALA A 352 6.07 -1.45 6.47
C ALA A 352 6.70 -0.23 7.15
N ASP A 353 8.05 -0.15 7.20
CA ASP A 353 8.76 1.03 7.72
C ASP A 353 8.45 2.28 6.91
N MET A 354 8.52 2.20 5.58
CA MET A 354 8.21 3.34 4.71
C MET A 354 6.75 3.82 4.87
N ALA A 355 5.79 2.92 5.10
CA ALA A 355 4.40 3.28 5.31
C ALA A 355 4.19 4.03 6.64
N LEU A 356 4.84 3.61 7.71
CA LEU A 356 4.85 4.31 9.00
C LEU A 356 5.56 5.67 8.92
N ASP A 357 6.72 5.74 8.22
CA ASP A 357 7.42 7.00 7.96
C ASP A 357 6.52 7.99 7.18
N ASN A 358 5.80 7.51 6.16
CA ASN A 358 4.91 8.35 5.37
C ASN A 358 3.75 8.89 6.20
N PHE A 359 3.19 8.08 7.10
CA PHE A 359 2.18 8.53 8.07
C PHE A 359 2.71 9.67 8.93
N THR A 360 3.91 9.48 9.53
CA THR A 360 4.57 10.50 10.35
C THR A 360 4.88 11.78 9.56
N GLU A 361 5.32 11.65 8.30
CA GLU A 361 5.54 12.80 7.42
C GLU A 361 4.24 13.55 7.11
N MET A 362 3.17 12.84 6.83
CA MET A 362 1.86 13.44 6.52
C MET A 362 1.24 14.12 7.76
N ARG A 363 1.41 13.52 8.93
CA ARG A 363 0.89 14.04 10.20
C ARG A 363 1.70 15.23 10.73
N ASP A 364 3.02 15.06 10.90
CA ASP A 364 3.82 15.97 11.72
C ASP A 364 4.59 17.01 10.89
N ARG A 365 4.95 16.70 9.63
CA ARG A 365 5.93 17.50 8.88
C ARG A 365 5.32 18.37 7.79
N VAL A 366 4.07 18.18 7.40
CA VAL A 366 3.43 18.95 6.30
C VAL A 366 3.44 20.47 6.58
N ASN A 367 3.35 20.88 7.83
CA ASN A 367 3.34 22.28 8.25
C ASN A 367 4.74 22.88 8.52
N SER A 368 5.81 22.06 8.52
CA SER A 368 7.16 22.55 8.75
C SER A 368 7.72 23.33 7.56
N PRO A 369 8.18 24.58 7.72
CA PRO A 369 8.79 25.35 6.63
C PRO A 369 10.02 24.65 6.02
N VAL A 370 10.83 23.99 6.86
CA VAL A 370 12.01 23.23 6.43
C VAL A 370 11.60 22.04 5.58
N PHE A 371 10.58 21.32 5.99
CA PHE A 371 10.06 20.19 5.22
C PHE A 371 9.50 20.64 3.87
N ARG A 372 8.72 21.74 3.84
CA ARG A 372 8.21 22.32 2.58
C ARG A 372 9.33 22.73 1.65
N ALA A 373 10.36 23.38 2.15
CA ALA A 373 11.55 23.78 1.37
C ALA A 373 12.31 22.54 0.83
N SER A 374 12.52 21.51 1.67
CA SER A 374 13.16 20.27 1.22
C SER A 374 12.36 19.52 0.17
N THR A 375 11.03 19.48 0.30
CA THR A 375 10.12 18.87 -0.67
C THR A 375 10.12 19.65 -2.00
N ALA A 376 10.12 20.98 -1.95
CA ALA A 376 10.23 21.82 -3.13
C ALA A 376 11.58 21.63 -3.87
N ALA A 377 12.68 21.50 -3.11
CA ALA A 377 13.98 21.20 -3.67
C ALA A 377 14.04 19.81 -4.34
N ARG A 378 13.43 18.80 -3.72
CA ARG A 378 13.32 17.44 -4.31
C ARG A 378 12.52 17.47 -5.60
N HIS A 379 11.35 18.10 -5.63
CA HIS A 379 10.56 18.25 -6.87
C HIS A 379 11.28 19.04 -7.95
N PHE A 380 12.11 20.03 -7.58
CA PHE A 380 12.95 20.73 -8.55
C PHE A 380 13.98 19.78 -9.15
N LEU A 381 14.64 18.96 -8.33
CA LEU A 381 15.64 17.98 -8.78
C LEU A 381 15.00 16.91 -9.68
N GLU A 382 13.83 16.39 -9.33
CA GLU A 382 13.08 15.45 -10.18
C GLU A 382 12.84 16.00 -11.58
N ARG A 383 12.38 17.25 -11.66
CA ARG A 383 12.14 17.93 -12.95
C ARG A 383 13.41 18.20 -13.75
N ARG A 384 14.53 18.47 -13.09
CA ARG A 384 15.80 18.80 -13.74
C ARG A 384 16.68 17.60 -14.04
N LEU A 385 16.50 16.49 -13.35
CA LEU A 385 17.29 15.28 -13.45
C LEU A 385 16.38 14.04 -13.62
N PRO A 386 15.55 14.00 -14.68
CA PRO A 386 14.61 12.89 -14.88
C PRO A 386 15.36 11.55 -14.95
N GLY A 387 14.84 10.53 -14.24
CA GLY A 387 15.42 9.20 -14.14
C GLY A 387 16.70 9.10 -13.26
N ARG A 388 17.38 10.22 -12.97
CA ARG A 388 18.56 10.25 -12.08
C ARG A 388 18.17 10.55 -10.63
N TYR A 389 17.25 11.48 -10.44
CA TYR A 389 16.62 11.75 -9.14
C TYR A 389 15.14 11.39 -9.22
N VAL A 390 14.75 10.37 -8.47
CA VAL A 390 13.41 9.78 -8.48
C VAL A 390 12.86 9.79 -7.07
N SER A 391 11.61 10.20 -6.87
CA SER A 391 11.01 10.26 -5.53
C SER A 391 10.80 8.88 -4.92
N ARG A 392 10.74 8.83 -3.58
CA ARG A 392 10.39 7.60 -2.86
C ARG A 392 9.03 7.06 -3.31
N TYR A 393 8.07 7.96 -3.49
CA TYR A 393 6.74 7.60 -3.93
C TYR A 393 6.73 6.97 -5.33
N GLU A 394 7.48 7.54 -6.25
CA GLU A 394 7.63 7.02 -7.62
C GLU A 394 8.29 5.64 -7.61
N LEU A 395 9.38 5.46 -6.85
CA LEU A 395 10.05 4.16 -6.73
C LEU A 395 9.15 3.08 -6.13
N VAL A 396 8.31 3.42 -5.15
CA VAL A 396 7.36 2.49 -4.52
C VAL A 396 6.21 2.15 -5.45
N SER A 397 5.61 3.14 -6.11
CA SER A 397 4.31 2.99 -6.78
C SER A 397 4.42 2.69 -8.28
N PHE A 398 5.47 3.17 -8.96
CA PHE A 398 5.60 3.05 -10.41
C PHE A 398 6.75 2.17 -10.89
N THR A 399 7.46 1.52 -9.97
CA THR A 399 8.51 0.56 -10.30
C THR A 399 8.30 -0.77 -9.59
N THR A 400 8.96 -1.80 -10.07
CA THR A 400 9.04 -3.12 -9.42
C THR A 400 10.38 -3.33 -8.69
N MET A 401 11.13 -2.23 -8.43
CA MET A 401 12.36 -2.30 -7.64
C MET A 401 12.08 -2.88 -6.25
N PRO A 402 12.83 -3.90 -5.78
CA PRO A 402 12.63 -4.45 -4.45
C PRO A 402 12.56 -3.38 -3.38
N TYR A 403 11.53 -3.40 -2.54
CA TYR A 403 11.31 -2.37 -1.51
C TYR A 403 12.52 -2.16 -0.60
N ALA A 404 13.23 -3.24 -0.26
CA ALA A 404 14.44 -3.17 0.56
C ALA A 404 15.58 -2.35 -0.09
N GLN A 405 15.59 -2.20 -1.40
CA GLN A 405 16.61 -1.43 -2.13
C GLN A 405 16.29 0.07 -2.19
N ILE A 406 15.01 0.45 -2.03
CA ILE A 406 14.56 1.84 -2.15
C ILE A 406 15.27 2.79 -1.16
N PRO A 407 15.37 2.49 0.14
CA PRO A 407 16.08 3.37 1.08
C PRO A 407 17.55 3.57 0.72
N ALA A 408 18.23 2.54 0.22
CA ALA A 408 19.61 2.64 -0.22
C ALA A 408 19.74 3.50 -1.48
N ARG A 409 18.82 3.36 -2.44
CA ARG A 409 18.74 4.20 -3.65
C ARG A 409 18.54 5.68 -3.27
N MET A 410 17.61 5.97 -2.36
CA MET A 410 17.34 7.32 -1.88
C MET A 410 18.59 7.95 -1.25
N ARG A 411 19.25 7.24 -0.33
CA ARG A 411 20.50 7.73 0.29
C ARG A 411 21.60 8.02 -0.72
N ARG A 412 21.74 7.19 -1.77
CA ARG A 412 22.73 7.42 -2.84
C ARG A 412 22.40 8.70 -3.64
N GLN A 413 21.13 8.90 -3.99
CA GLN A 413 20.66 10.09 -4.70
C GLN A 413 20.91 11.36 -3.88
N ASP A 414 20.52 11.35 -2.59
CA ASP A 414 20.68 12.49 -1.69
C ASP A 414 22.18 12.85 -1.49
N ARG A 415 23.05 11.85 -1.36
CA ARG A 415 24.51 12.06 -1.28
C ARG A 415 25.08 12.64 -2.58
N ALA A 416 24.70 12.11 -3.72
CA ALA A 416 25.16 12.59 -5.02
C ALA A 416 24.75 14.05 -5.26
N THR A 417 23.50 14.42 -4.92
CA THR A 417 23.02 15.80 -5.04
C THR A 417 23.70 16.76 -4.05
N ALA A 418 23.95 16.30 -2.82
CA ALA A 418 24.69 17.10 -1.83
C ALA A 418 26.14 17.38 -2.27
N LEU A 419 26.83 16.37 -2.82
CA LEU A 419 28.18 16.50 -3.36
C LEU A 419 28.21 17.44 -4.58
N ALA A 420 27.24 17.33 -5.50
CA ALA A 420 27.14 18.21 -6.65
C ALA A 420 26.87 19.68 -6.22
N ALA A 421 26.01 19.90 -5.24
CA ALA A 421 25.75 21.23 -4.68
C ALA A 421 26.99 21.83 -4.00
N ALA A 422 27.72 21.03 -3.21
CA ALA A 422 28.96 21.44 -2.57
C ALA A 422 30.06 21.78 -3.59
N GLY A 423 30.16 20.99 -4.68
CA GLY A 423 31.08 21.27 -5.78
C GLY A 423 30.76 22.59 -6.50
N LEU A 424 29.49 22.89 -6.74
CA LEU A 424 29.04 24.13 -7.36
C LEU A 424 29.31 25.35 -6.48
N THR A 425 29.09 25.28 -5.16
CA THR A 425 29.37 26.35 -4.22
C THR A 425 30.87 26.56 -4.05
N GLY A 426 31.67 25.48 -4.05
CA GLY A 426 33.14 25.55 -4.04
C GLY A 426 33.69 26.21 -5.31
N ALA A 427 33.17 25.82 -6.50
CA ALA A 427 33.58 26.43 -7.78
C ALA A 427 33.19 27.91 -7.87
N ALA A 428 31.98 28.28 -7.40
CA ALA A 428 31.52 29.67 -7.35
C ALA A 428 32.39 30.50 -6.39
N GLY A 429 32.79 29.92 -5.24
CA GLY A 429 33.70 30.55 -4.30
C GLY A 429 35.11 30.78 -4.88
N LEU A 430 35.65 29.80 -5.62
CA LEU A 430 36.91 29.91 -6.32
C LEU A 430 36.87 30.96 -7.43
N LEU A 431 35.83 30.99 -8.25
CA LEU A 431 35.63 32.02 -9.28
C LEU A 431 35.55 33.42 -8.66
N ALA A 432 34.78 33.59 -7.56
CA ALA A 432 34.70 34.86 -6.85
C ALA A 432 36.06 35.29 -6.25
N ALA A 433 36.87 34.35 -5.77
CA ALA A 433 38.20 34.62 -5.28
C ALA A 433 39.15 35.04 -6.43
N VAL A 434 39.10 34.36 -7.56
CA VAL A 434 39.87 34.71 -8.78
C VAL A 434 39.47 36.08 -9.31
N PHE A 435 38.18 36.41 -9.38
CA PHE A 435 37.71 37.76 -9.77
C PHE A 435 38.16 38.83 -8.79
N ARG A 436 38.12 38.59 -7.48
CA ARG A 436 38.66 39.54 -6.45
C ARG A 436 40.14 39.71 -6.56
N ALA A 437 40.92 38.65 -6.82
CA ALA A 437 42.35 38.74 -7.03
C ALA A 437 42.71 39.52 -8.31
N GLY A 438 41.98 39.26 -9.42
CA GLY A 438 42.12 40.03 -10.69
C GLY A 438 41.79 41.50 -10.54
N ALA A 439 40.74 41.86 -9.80
CA ALA A 439 40.38 43.25 -9.53
C ALA A 439 41.43 43.98 -8.70
N ARG A 440 42.08 43.32 -7.75
CA ARG A 440 43.19 43.89 -6.96
C ARG A 440 44.47 44.14 -7.80
N HIS A 441 44.79 43.23 -8.71
CA HIS A 441 45.91 43.41 -9.64
C HIS A 441 45.67 44.52 -10.67
N GLY A 442 44.42 44.70 -11.14
CA GLY A 442 44.03 45.80 -12.02
C GLY A 442 44.07 47.17 -11.35
N ALA A 443 43.74 47.27 -10.05
CA ALA A 443 43.81 48.48 -9.28
C ALA A 443 45.28 48.87 -8.98
N ALA A 444 46.16 47.88 -8.66
CA ALA A 444 47.58 48.12 -8.43
C ALA A 444 48.32 48.61 -9.70
N ARG A 445 47.97 48.13 -10.89
CA ARG A 445 48.52 48.62 -12.18
C ARG A 445 48.05 50.03 -12.56
N ARG A 446 46.87 50.45 -12.18
CA ARG A 446 46.38 51.82 -12.43
C ARG A 446 46.98 52.83 -11.46
N GLY A 447 47.30 52.43 -10.21
CA GLY A 447 47.99 53.28 -9.25
C GLY A 447 49.47 53.47 -9.60
N ALA A 448 50.12 52.52 -10.26
CA ALA A 448 51.53 52.68 -10.72
C ALA A 448 51.68 53.50 -12.00
N ALA A 449 50.64 53.66 -12.83
CA ALA A 449 50.66 54.50 -14.03
C ALA A 449 50.33 55.99 -13.75
N ALA A 450 49.81 56.35 -12.57
CA ALA A 450 49.48 57.71 -12.19
C ALA A 450 50.59 58.43 -11.37
N GLY A 451 51.76 57.75 -11.14
CA GLY A 451 52.88 58.26 -10.31
C GLY A 451 54.10 58.71 -11.10
N THR A 452 54.07 58.86 -12.44
CA THR A 452 55.27 59.25 -13.25
C THR A 452 55.06 60.53 -14.06
N ASP A 453 54.27 61.49 -13.56
CA ASP A 453 54.21 62.85 -14.09
C ASP A 453 54.28 63.85 -12.91
N GLN A 454 55.53 64.07 -12.40
CA GLN A 454 55.97 65.27 -11.74
C GLN A 454 57.49 65.47 -11.98
#